data_fda525387ce62b41e330e799a628f004
#
_entry.id   fda525387ce62b41e330e799a628f004
#
_cell.length_a   1.000
_cell.length_b   1.000
_cell.length_c   1.000
_cell.angle_alpha   90.00
_cell.angle_beta   90.00
_cell.angle_gamma   90.00
#
_symmetry.space_group_name_H-M   'P 1'
#
loop_
_entity.id
_entity.type
_entity.pdbx_description
1 polymer ?
#
loop_
_entity_poly.entity_id
_entity_poly.type
_entity_poly.pdbx_seq_one_letter_code
_entity_poly.pdbx_strand_id
1 'polypeptide(L)'
;MKRISFFVHCEPVPQPRVKVSTRGGFARAYVDSKHPSHALKQAIREAFTGHKLEGPIGCTLAFNFERPESHTKKQRESGWHTGKADIDNLQKLVFDALNGIAYDDDKQIAFVTACKRWCVNGEKPGIYIKLRELP
;
A
#
# COMPACT_ATOMS: atom_id res chain seq x y z
N MET A 1 17.66 -9.03 15.34
CA MET A 1 16.48 -9.09 14.47
C MET A 1 16.54 -8.01 13.42
N LYS A 2 16.17 -8.38 12.21
CA LYS A 2 16.22 -7.45 11.08
C LYS A 2 15.03 -6.47 11.13
N ARG A 3 15.31 -5.25 10.68
CA ARG A 3 14.30 -4.23 10.45
C ARG A 3 14.68 -3.42 9.23
N ILE A 4 13.69 -2.97 8.49
CA ILE A 4 13.89 -2.13 7.32
C ILE A 4 12.76 -1.11 7.24
N SER A 5 13.10 0.11 6.84
CA SER A 5 12.10 1.14 6.58
C SER A 5 12.46 1.88 5.30
N PHE A 6 11.46 2.22 4.53
CA PHE A 6 11.65 2.95 3.27
C PHE A 6 10.37 3.69 2.90
N PHE A 7 10.50 4.63 1.99
CA PHE A 7 9.39 5.44 1.50
C PHE A 7 9.23 5.23 -0.01
N VAL A 8 8.00 5.01 -0.44
CA VAL A 8 7.65 4.83 -1.86
C VAL A 8 7.00 6.12 -2.35
N HIS A 9 7.65 6.82 -3.26
CA HIS A 9 7.17 8.10 -3.82
C HIS A 9 6.17 7.86 -4.95
N CYS A 10 4.95 7.49 -4.59
CA CYS A 10 3.88 7.21 -5.54
C CYS A 10 2.56 7.39 -4.80
N GLU A 11 1.58 8.02 -5.46
CA GLU A 11 0.24 8.19 -4.86
C GLU A 11 -0.31 6.82 -4.48
N PRO A 12 -0.77 6.63 -3.22
CA PRO A 12 -1.33 5.34 -2.81
C PRO A 12 -2.59 5.01 -3.60
N VAL A 13 -2.72 3.75 -3.98
CA VAL A 13 -3.88 3.22 -4.72
C VAL A 13 -4.29 1.92 -4.04
N PRO A 14 -5.57 1.71 -3.75
CA PRO A 14 -6.02 0.46 -3.14
C PRO A 14 -5.96 -0.70 -4.13
N GLN A 15 -5.93 -1.92 -3.61
CA GLN A 15 -6.03 -3.13 -4.42
C GLN A 15 -7.30 -3.06 -5.26
N PRO A 16 -7.21 -3.20 -6.58
CA PRO A 16 -8.39 -3.11 -7.44
C PRO A 16 -9.30 -4.32 -7.27
N ARG A 17 -10.59 -4.11 -7.53
CA ARG A 17 -11.54 -5.21 -7.58
C ARG A 17 -11.27 -6.06 -8.83
N VAL A 18 -11.39 -7.37 -8.67
CA VAL A 18 -11.28 -8.31 -9.78
C VAL A 18 -12.49 -8.14 -10.68
N LYS A 19 -12.25 -7.97 -11.99
CA LYS A 19 -13.29 -7.93 -12.99
C LYS A 19 -13.60 -9.34 -13.45
N VAL A 20 -14.84 -9.56 -13.90
CA VAL A 20 -15.28 -10.85 -14.46
C VAL A 20 -15.63 -10.63 -15.92
N SER A 21 -15.06 -11.46 -16.79
CA SER A 21 -15.39 -11.48 -18.21
C SER A 21 -16.09 -12.81 -18.54
N THR A 22 -17.20 -12.72 -19.30
CA THR A 22 -17.91 -13.89 -19.82
C THR A 22 -17.58 -14.13 -21.29
N ARG A 23 -16.58 -13.46 -21.83
CA ARG A 23 -16.15 -13.62 -23.21
C ARG A 23 -15.74 -15.05 -23.48
N GLY A 24 -16.26 -15.64 -24.55
CA GLY A 24 -15.99 -17.04 -24.91
C GLY A 24 -16.80 -18.06 -24.13
N GLY A 25 -17.86 -17.65 -23.42
CA GLY A 25 -18.76 -18.54 -22.70
C GLY A 25 -18.25 -18.96 -21.32
N PHE A 26 -17.13 -18.43 -20.86
CA PHE A 26 -16.54 -18.73 -19.54
C PHE A 26 -16.37 -17.47 -18.72
N ALA A 27 -16.67 -17.57 -17.42
CA ALA A 27 -16.37 -16.48 -16.49
C ALA A 27 -14.87 -16.49 -16.17
N ARG A 28 -14.21 -15.35 -16.38
CA ARG A 28 -12.80 -15.17 -16.02
C ARG A 28 -12.65 -13.96 -15.12
N ALA A 29 -11.94 -14.15 -14.00
CA ALA A 29 -11.58 -13.07 -13.12
C ALA A 29 -10.26 -12.44 -13.58
N TYR A 30 -10.21 -11.12 -13.68
CA TYR A 30 -9.00 -10.42 -14.09
C TYR A 30 -8.93 -9.01 -13.50
N VAL A 31 -7.70 -8.47 -13.43
CA VAL A 31 -7.44 -7.08 -13.08
C VAL A 31 -7.05 -6.35 -14.35
N ASP A 32 -7.59 -5.15 -14.55
CA ASP A 32 -7.26 -4.31 -15.71
C ASP A 32 -5.76 -4.06 -15.75
N SER A 33 -5.11 -4.39 -16.87
CA SER A 33 -3.66 -4.23 -17.04
C SER A 33 -3.18 -2.78 -16.98
N LYS A 34 -4.08 -1.82 -17.18
CA LYS A 34 -3.77 -0.39 -17.13
C LYS A 34 -4.05 0.23 -15.77
N HIS A 35 -4.51 -0.55 -14.80
CA HIS A 35 -4.83 -0.01 -13.48
C HIS A 35 -3.54 0.50 -12.81
N PRO A 36 -3.60 1.69 -12.16
CA PRO A 36 -2.41 2.28 -11.54
C PRO A 36 -1.80 1.44 -10.41
N SER A 37 -2.51 0.44 -9.89
CA SER A 37 -1.98 -0.48 -8.91
C SER A 37 -0.74 -1.24 -9.40
N HIS A 38 -0.62 -1.51 -10.69
CA HIS A 38 0.53 -2.22 -11.25
C HIS A 38 1.80 -1.37 -11.12
N ALA A 39 1.71 -0.09 -11.46
CA ALA A 39 2.84 0.83 -11.31
C ALA A 39 3.22 1.01 -9.85
N LEU A 40 2.25 1.10 -8.95
CA LEU A 40 2.49 1.24 -7.52
C LEU A 40 3.18 -0.02 -6.96
N LYS A 41 2.70 -1.21 -7.31
CA LYS A 41 3.35 -2.45 -6.89
C LYS A 41 4.80 -2.51 -7.35
N GLN A 42 5.06 -2.11 -8.58
CA GLN A 42 6.41 -2.08 -9.14
C GLN A 42 7.28 -1.08 -8.36
N ALA A 43 6.75 0.10 -8.07
CA ALA A 43 7.47 1.11 -7.29
C ALA A 43 7.82 0.61 -5.88
N ILE A 44 6.90 -0.13 -5.25
CA ILE A 44 7.14 -0.73 -3.92
C ILE A 44 8.28 -1.76 -4.00
N ARG A 45 8.25 -2.64 -5.01
CA ARG A 45 9.27 -3.65 -5.20
C ARG A 45 10.64 -3.05 -5.44
N GLU A 46 10.72 -2.01 -6.26
CA GLU A 46 11.97 -1.31 -6.58
C GLU A 46 12.51 -0.53 -5.38
N ALA A 47 11.63 -0.02 -4.52
CA ALA A 47 12.04 0.73 -3.33
C ALA A 47 12.58 -0.18 -2.22
N PHE A 48 12.22 -1.45 -2.21
CA PHE A 48 12.70 -2.40 -1.23
C PHE A 48 14.16 -2.76 -1.53
N THR A 49 15.05 -2.49 -0.57
CA THR A 49 16.45 -2.85 -0.65
C THR A 49 16.82 -3.63 0.60
N GLY A 50 17.31 -4.84 0.45
CA GLY A 50 17.69 -5.65 1.58
C GLY A 50 17.38 -7.12 1.35
N HIS A 51 17.50 -7.89 2.42
CA HIS A 51 17.23 -9.31 2.39
C HIS A 51 15.86 -9.61 2.99
N LYS A 52 15.31 -10.75 2.61
CA LYS A 52 14.04 -11.22 3.17
C LYS A 52 14.12 -11.30 4.69
N LEU A 53 13.02 -10.91 5.32
CA LEU A 53 12.80 -11.10 6.74
C LEU A 53 12.27 -12.51 6.98
N GLU A 54 12.61 -13.08 8.13
CA GLU A 54 12.21 -14.42 8.50
C GLU A 54 11.33 -14.42 9.75
N GLY A 55 10.52 -15.46 9.88
CA GLY A 55 9.65 -15.62 11.03
C GLY A 55 8.50 -14.61 11.06
N PRO A 56 7.93 -14.35 12.25
CA PRO A 56 6.83 -13.40 12.37
C PRO A 56 7.32 -11.96 12.17
N ILE A 57 6.50 -11.18 11.48
CA ILE A 57 6.85 -9.82 11.05
C ILE A 57 5.82 -8.83 11.59
N GLY A 58 6.31 -7.68 12.07
CA GLY A 58 5.51 -6.51 12.36
C GLY A 58 5.64 -5.50 11.22
N CYS A 59 4.53 -4.88 10.84
CA CYS A 59 4.49 -3.92 9.74
C CYS A 59 3.85 -2.62 10.21
N THR A 60 4.47 -1.49 9.87
CA THR A 60 3.91 -0.16 10.07
C THR A 60 3.78 0.53 8.72
N LEU A 61 2.59 1.02 8.41
CA LEU A 61 2.28 1.66 7.15
C LEU A 61 1.67 3.03 7.38
N ALA A 62 2.13 4.01 6.61
CA ALA A 62 1.48 5.31 6.54
C ALA A 62 1.22 5.64 5.06
N PHE A 63 -0.05 5.80 4.73
CA PHE A 63 -0.49 6.13 3.37
C PHE A 63 -0.75 7.62 3.31
N ASN A 64 0.10 8.35 2.60
CA ASN A 64 0.04 9.79 2.47
C ASN A 64 -0.53 10.17 1.11
N PHE A 65 -1.69 10.81 1.10
CA PHE A 65 -2.41 11.19 -0.11
C PHE A 65 -2.27 12.69 -0.35
N GLU A 66 -2.13 13.07 -1.61
CA GLU A 66 -2.18 14.47 -1.98
C GLU A 66 -3.58 15.03 -1.67
N ARG A 67 -3.60 16.15 -0.93
CA ARG A 67 -4.87 16.79 -0.57
C ARG A 67 -5.45 17.49 -1.80
N PRO A 68 -6.72 17.25 -2.15
CA PRO A 68 -7.36 17.98 -3.23
C PRO A 68 -7.37 19.48 -2.98
N GLU A 69 -7.12 20.27 -4.01
CA GLU A 69 -7.18 21.74 -3.92
C GLU A 69 -8.59 22.23 -3.57
N SER A 70 -9.60 21.45 -3.97
CA SER A 70 -11.01 21.75 -3.70
C SER A 70 -11.41 21.63 -2.25
N HIS A 71 -10.58 21.07 -1.38
CA HIS A 71 -10.90 20.93 0.04
C HIS A 71 -11.10 22.30 0.67
N THR A 72 -12.21 22.44 1.42
CA THR A 72 -12.53 23.65 2.15
C THR A 72 -11.60 23.85 3.34
N LYS A 73 -11.62 25.07 3.91
CA LYS A 73 -10.85 25.36 5.12
C LYS A 73 -11.21 24.41 6.26
N LYS A 74 -12.48 24.09 6.41
CA LYS A 74 -12.96 23.15 7.42
C LYS A 74 -12.43 21.75 7.20
N GLN A 75 -12.44 21.26 5.95
CA GLN A 75 -11.87 19.95 5.62
C GLN A 75 -10.38 19.89 5.92
N ARG A 76 -9.66 21.01 5.79
CA ARG A 76 -8.22 21.09 6.05
C ARG A 76 -7.86 21.12 7.54
N GLU A 77 -8.84 21.21 8.43
CA GLU A 77 -8.60 21.13 9.88
C GLU A 77 -8.18 19.73 10.32
N SER A 78 -8.57 18.69 9.57
CA SER A 78 -8.17 17.32 9.87
C SER A 78 -7.12 16.84 8.88
N GLY A 79 -6.09 16.14 9.39
CA GLY A 79 -5.09 15.47 8.58
C GLY A 79 -5.49 14.05 8.18
N TRP A 80 -6.54 13.51 8.76
CA TRP A 80 -6.95 12.13 8.49
C TRP A 80 -7.75 12.03 7.19
N HIS A 81 -7.42 11.02 6.39
CA HIS A 81 -8.11 10.73 5.13
C HIS A 81 -9.24 9.75 5.41
N THR A 82 -10.48 10.23 5.35
CA THR A 82 -11.66 9.39 5.58
C THR A 82 -12.47 9.13 4.31
N GLY A 83 -11.94 9.50 3.16
CA GLY A 83 -12.59 9.29 1.87
C GLY A 83 -12.36 7.88 1.33
N LYS A 84 -12.67 7.71 0.04
CA LYS A 84 -12.49 6.44 -0.66
C LYS A 84 -11.03 5.99 -0.59
N ALA A 85 -10.78 4.73 -0.79
CA ALA A 85 -9.56 3.98 -0.57
C ALA A 85 -9.52 3.39 0.83
N ASP A 86 -10.16 2.23 0.97
CA ASP A 86 -10.23 1.53 2.26
C ASP A 86 -8.83 1.08 2.69
N ILE A 87 -8.53 1.28 3.96
CA ILE A 87 -7.20 1.01 4.50
C ILE A 87 -6.80 -0.47 4.36
N ASP A 88 -7.76 -1.38 4.48
CA ASP A 88 -7.50 -2.80 4.31
C ASP A 88 -7.08 -3.15 2.87
N ASN A 89 -7.69 -2.52 1.87
CA ASN A 89 -7.31 -2.70 0.47
C ASN A 89 -5.94 -2.08 0.15
N LEU A 90 -5.61 -0.97 0.80
CA LEU A 90 -4.28 -0.36 0.69
C LEU A 90 -3.21 -1.28 1.27
N GLN A 91 -3.47 -1.86 2.44
CA GLN A 91 -2.56 -2.82 3.07
C GLN A 91 -2.36 -4.05 2.19
N LYS A 92 -3.44 -4.58 1.65
CA LYS A 92 -3.39 -5.77 0.79
C LYS A 92 -2.50 -5.54 -0.42
N LEU A 93 -2.58 -4.38 -1.04
CA LEU A 93 -1.73 -4.05 -2.19
C LEU A 93 -0.25 -4.08 -1.81
N VAL A 94 0.12 -3.49 -0.67
CA VAL A 94 1.50 -3.47 -0.19
C VAL A 94 1.99 -4.88 0.11
N PHE A 95 1.18 -5.68 0.81
CA PHE A 95 1.56 -7.04 1.16
C PHE A 95 1.73 -7.92 -0.07
N ASP A 96 0.84 -7.81 -1.04
CA ASP A 96 0.96 -8.53 -2.31
C ASP A 96 2.21 -8.12 -3.09
N ALA A 97 2.50 -6.82 -3.11
CA ALA A 97 3.68 -6.30 -3.79
C ALA A 97 4.99 -6.87 -3.22
N LEU A 98 5.05 -7.07 -1.92
CA LEU A 98 6.24 -7.52 -1.21
C LEU A 98 6.34 -9.04 -1.05
N ASN A 99 5.30 -9.79 -1.45
CA ASN A 99 5.35 -11.26 -1.41
C ASN A 99 6.51 -11.78 -2.25
N GLY A 100 7.30 -12.67 -1.66
CA GLY A 100 8.47 -13.25 -2.30
C GLY A 100 9.69 -12.34 -2.38
N ILE A 101 9.57 -11.10 -1.95
CA ILE A 101 10.64 -10.09 -2.00
C ILE A 101 11.12 -9.73 -0.60
N ALA A 102 10.23 -9.24 0.25
CA ALA A 102 10.56 -8.86 1.63
C ALA A 102 10.39 -10.01 2.61
N TYR A 103 9.58 -10.98 2.27
CA TYR A 103 9.29 -12.19 3.04
C TYR A 103 8.82 -13.27 2.07
N ASP A 104 8.72 -14.50 2.54
CA ASP A 104 8.25 -15.60 1.68
C ASP A 104 6.74 -15.52 1.44
N ASP A 105 5.98 -15.15 2.47
CA ASP A 105 4.52 -15.09 2.40
C ASP A 105 4.00 -14.07 3.41
N ASP A 106 2.98 -13.30 3.00
CA ASP A 106 2.39 -12.27 3.85
C ASP A 106 1.68 -12.83 5.09
N LYS A 107 1.46 -14.15 5.15
CA LYS A 107 0.99 -14.81 6.36
C LYS A 107 1.95 -14.65 7.54
N GLN A 108 3.21 -14.31 7.27
CA GLN A 108 4.21 -14.04 8.30
C GLN A 108 3.93 -12.74 9.05
N ILE A 109 3.12 -11.84 8.46
CA ILE A 109 2.79 -10.56 9.09
C ILE A 109 1.77 -10.82 10.20
N ALA A 110 2.23 -10.68 11.43
CA ALA A 110 1.44 -10.97 12.62
C ALA A 110 0.99 -9.71 13.37
N PHE A 111 1.56 -8.56 13.05
CA PHE A 111 1.25 -7.28 13.68
C PHE A 111 1.27 -6.18 12.62
N VAL A 112 0.21 -5.38 12.57
CA VAL A 112 0.12 -4.27 11.61
C VAL A 112 -0.40 -3.03 12.33
N THR A 113 0.27 -1.91 12.10
CA THR A 113 -0.29 -0.59 12.37
C THR A 113 -0.31 0.18 11.06
N ALA A 114 -1.42 0.86 10.80
CA ALA A 114 -1.57 1.58 9.54
C ALA A 114 -2.43 2.82 9.73
N CYS A 115 -2.15 3.86 8.94
CA CYS A 115 -2.97 5.06 8.91
C CYS A 115 -3.07 5.62 7.49
N LYS A 116 -4.17 6.33 7.22
CA LYS A 116 -4.36 7.11 6.01
C LYS A 116 -4.40 8.58 6.40
N ARG A 117 -3.62 9.39 5.72
CA ARG A 117 -3.61 10.82 6.01
C ARG A 117 -3.37 11.65 4.76
N TRP A 118 -3.75 12.92 4.86
CA TRP A 118 -3.44 13.89 3.83
C TRP A 118 -2.04 14.45 4.03
N CYS A 119 -1.34 14.68 2.93
CA CYS A 119 -0.07 15.39 2.97
C CYS A 119 -0.26 16.81 3.51
N VAL A 120 0.66 17.25 4.33
CA VAL A 120 0.76 18.66 4.73
C VAL A 120 1.62 19.41 3.71
N ASN A 121 1.64 20.75 3.80
CA ASN A 121 2.38 21.58 2.86
C ASN A 121 3.84 21.13 2.72
N GLY A 122 4.25 20.88 1.48
CA GLY A 122 5.60 20.46 1.16
C GLY A 122 5.84 18.96 1.20
N GLU A 123 4.91 18.17 1.74
CA GLU A 123 5.02 16.72 1.70
C GLU A 123 4.64 16.19 0.33
N LYS A 124 5.33 15.15 -0.09
CA LYS A 124 4.99 14.40 -1.31
C LYS A 124 4.11 13.21 -0.96
N PRO A 125 3.13 12.86 -1.80
CA PRO A 125 2.34 11.66 -1.57
C PRO A 125 3.21 10.42 -1.67
N GLY A 126 2.82 9.39 -0.94
CA GLY A 126 3.55 8.14 -0.95
C GLY A 126 3.17 7.22 0.19
N ILE A 127 3.95 6.15 0.33
CA ILE A 127 3.73 5.15 1.36
C ILE A 127 5.02 4.99 2.17
N TYR A 128 4.92 5.21 3.48
CA TYR A 128 5.98 4.84 4.40
C TYR A 128 5.77 3.40 4.84
N ILE A 129 6.80 2.58 4.70
CA ILE A 129 6.74 1.15 5.03
C ILE A 129 7.89 0.83 5.99
N LYS A 130 7.53 0.25 7.12
CA LYS A 130 8.50 -0.26 8.08
C LYS A 130 8.17 -1.71 8.38
N LEU A 131 9.16 -2.57 8.19
CA LEU A 131 9.06 -4.00 8.47
C LEU A 131 10.10 -4.36 9.54
N ARG A 132 9.72 -5.24 10.46
CA ARG A 132 10.62 -5.72 11.49
C ARG A 132 10.32 -7.17 11.82
N GLU A 133 11.38 -7.95 12.08
CA GLU A 133 11.20 -9.29 12.64
C GLU A 133 10.73 -9.16 14.08
N LEU A 134 9.78 -9.98 14.46
CA LEU A 134 9.28 -10.04 15.84
C LEU A 134 9.99 -11.14 16.63
N PRO A 135 10.17 -10.98 17.96
CA PRO A 135 10.79 -12.01 18.79
C PRO A 135 9.97 -13.31 18.85
#